data_112b385c5ceaf03bf73ee1a2f3dc42d6
#
_entry.id   112b385c5ceaf03bf73ee1a2f3dc42d6
#
_cell.length_a   1.000
_cell.length_b   1.000
_cell.length_c   1.000
_cell.angle_alpha   90.00
_cell.angle_beta   90.00
_cell.angle_gamma   90.00
#
_symmetry.space_group_name_H-M   'P 1'
#
loop_
_entity.id
_entity.type
_entity.pdbx_description
1 polymer ?
#
loop_
_entity_poly.entity_id
_entity_poly.type
_entity_poly.pdbx_seq_one_letter_code
_entity_poly.pdbx_strand_id
1 'polypeptide(L)'
;MIDEVERWQHQIRAEEGRTFIYLGDEFYFLAGREVPPAEMYDGFPQLDNGIGLTRNFIEEWTRVSTPSAKEGRTSSLAVVSGTAVAPVIERLAREIDPEAQSIHVLPIENRHFGATVNVSGLLTGRDMIHSLKMLDENIEGILIPASSLREGEDVFLDDVTLDDMRRSFPDVRIEPVATGADYYEAITDWEHYHRERASGGYTWQSNAGYTKPAAGNAFTGTMRGAAFDEQAYCSSSWTPQCGEVNAV
;
A
#
# COMPACT_ATOMS: atom_id res chain seq x y z
N MET A 1 -6.33 22.49 5.00
CA MET A 1 -5.00 21.86 4.97
C MET A 1 -4.67 21.37 3.57
N ILE A 2 -5.42 20.44 2.93
CA ILE A 2 -5.10 19.93 1.57
C ILE A 2 -4.96 21.10 0.59
N ASP A 3 -5.97 21.97 0.45
CA ASP A 3 -5.92 23.13 -0.47
C ASP A 3 -4.72 24.05 -0.23
N GLU A 4 -4.27 24.16 1.02
CA GLU A 4 -3.10 24.93 1.39
C GLU A 4 -1.81 24.29 0.87
N VAL A 5 -1.68 22.96 1.06
CA VAL A 5 -0.52 22.21 0.59
C VAL A 5 -0.49 22.18 -0.93
N GLU A 6 -1.62 21.92 -1.60
CA GLU A 6 -1.73 21.93 -3.06
C GLU A 6 -1.32 23.29 -3.65
N ARG A 7 -1.69 24.40 -3.02
CA ARG A 7 -1.26 25.74 -3.43
C ARG A 7 0.26 25.89 -3.35
N TRP A 8 0.89 25.42 -2.25
CA TRP A 8 2.35 25.42 -2.14
C TRP A 8 3.00 24.48 -3.15
N GLN A 9 2.43 23.31 -3.40
CA GLN A 9 2.92 22.39 -4.43
C GLN A 9 2.93 23.07 -5.80
N HIS A 10 1.82 23.70 -6.20
CA HIS A 10 1.73 24.39 -7.48
C HIS A 10 2.76 25.52 -7.61
N GLN A 11 2.94 26.32 -6.56
CA GLN A 11 3.94 27.38 -6.57
C GLN A 11 5.35 26.84 -6.71
N ILE A 12 5.73 25.87 -5.89
CA ILE A 12 7.08 25.28 -5.90
C ILE A 12 7.36 24.57 -7.22
N ARG A 13 6.37 23.86 -7.76
CA ARG A 13 6.52 23.23 -9.10
C ARG A 13 6.73 24.26 -10.21
N ALA A 14 6.08 25.41 -10.12
CA ALA A 14 6.29 26.49 -11.09
C ALA A 14 7.71 27.08 -11.00
N GLU A 15 8.29 27.14 -9.83
CA GLU A 15 9.63 27.69 -9.56
C GLU A 15 10.76 26.66 -9.76
N GLU A 16 10.57 25.42 -9.27
CA GLU A 16 11.59 24.38 -9.16
C GLU A 16 11.41 23.22 -10.15
N GLY A 17 10.26 23.14 -10.82
CA GLY A 17 9.94 22.03 -11.72
C GLY A 17 9.66 20.69 -11.05
N ARG A 18 9.52 20.66 -9.72
CA ARG A 18 9.28 19.46 -8.92
C ARG A 18 8.37 19.74 -7.73
N THR A 19 7.71 18.70 -7.20
CA THR A 19 6.96 18.75 -5.95
C THR A 19 7.93 18.62 -4.77
N PHE A 20 7.85 19.51 -3.79
CA PHE A 20 8.71 19.48 -2.61
C PHE A 20 7.97 19.01 -1.34
N ILE A 21 6.68 19.25 -1.28
CA ILE A 21 5.82 18.89 -0.14
C ILE A 21 4.80 17.87 -0.62
N TYR A 22 4.64 16.79 0.13
CA TYR A 22 3.66 15.75 -0.16
C TYR A 22 2.74 15.52 1.04
N LEU A 23 1.51 15.09 0.78
CA LEU A 23 0.59 14.59 1.79
C LEU A 23 0.50 13.07 1.66
N GLY A 24 0.39 12.38 2.79
CA GLY A 24 0.03 10.96 2.79
C GLY A 24 -1.36 10.73 2.21
N ASP A 25 -1.55 9.60 1.57
CA ASP A 25 -2.80 9.25 0.88
C ASP A 25 -4.01 9.29 1.83
N GLU A 26 -3.81 8.98 3.12
CA GLU A 26 -4.86 9.01 4.15
C GLU A 26 -5.54 10.38 4.30
N PHE A 27 -4.82 11.49 4.09
CA PHE A 27 -5.41 12.83 4.17
C PHE A 27 -6.46 13.06 3.09
N TYR A 28 -6.22 12.51 1.90
CA TYR A 28 -7.19 12.59 0.80
C TYR A 28 -8.41 11.73 1.09
N PHE A 29 -8.24 10.52 1.61
CA PHE A 29 -9.34 9.65 2.00
C PHE A 29 -10.21 10.26 3.09
N LEU A 30 -9.59 10.80 4.15
CA LEU A 30 -10.31 11.47 5.25
C LEU A 30 -11.11 12.69 4.77
N ALA A 31 -10.65 13.35 3.71
CA ALA A 31 -11.33 14.49 3.10
C ALA A 31 -12.36 14.08 2.03
N GLY A 32 -12.51 12.78 1.73
CA GLY A 32 -13.34 12.29 0.64
C GLY A 32 -12.87 12.76 -0.74
N ARG A 33 -11.56 12.97 -0.90
CA ARG A 33 -10.93 13.39 -2.15
C ARG A 33 -10.19 12.24 -2.81
N GLU A 34 -10.08 12.30 -4.13
CA GLU A 34 -9.16 11.44 -4.87
C GLU A 34 -7.71 11.86 -4.60
N VAL A 35 -6.82 10.85 -4.59
CA VAL A 35 -5.37 11.11 -4.53
C VAL A 35 -4.90 11.82 -5.80
N PRO A 36 -3.89 12.71 -5.72
CA PRO A 36 -3.38 13.45 -6.87
C PRO A 36 -2.99 12.56 -8.05
N PRO A 37 -2.94 13.10 -9.27
CA PRO A 37 -2.45 12.37 -10.43
C PRO A 37 -0.94 12.09 -10.34
N ALA A 38 -0.45 11.09 -11.09
CA ALA A 38 0.89 10.53 -10.98
C ALA A 38 2.02 11.56 -11.13
N GLU A 39 1.83 12.56 -11.99
CA GLU A 39 2.79 13.64 -12.21
C GLU A 39 3.07 14.49 -10.97
N MET A 40 2.16 14.49 -9.98
CA MET A 40 2.34 15.24 -8.73
C MET A 40 3.27 14.54 -7.75
N TYR A 41 3.64 13.29 -8.02
CA TYR A 41 4.49 12.49 -7.13
C TYR A 41 5.95 12.36 -7.60
N ASP A 42 6.35 13.01 -8.72
CA ASP A 42 7.73 13.05 -9.22
C ASP A 42 8.42 11.67 -9.30
N GLY A 43 7.69 10.63 -9.72
CA GLY A 43 8.18 9.25 -9.81
C GLY A 43 8.11 8.47 -8.50
N PHE A 44 7.28 8.91 -7.56
CA PHE A 44 6.96 8.21 -6.31
C PHE A 44 8.16 7.98 -5.36
N PRO A 45 8.89 9.04 -4.95
CA PRO A 45 10.08 8.90 -4.14
C PRO A 45 9.80 8.51 -2.68
N GLN A 46 8.55 8.51 -2.22
CA GLN A 46 8.17 8.32 -0.81
C GLN A 46 7.08 7.27 -0.60
N LEU A 47 7.05 6.22 -1.41
CA LEU A 47 6.09 5.12 -1.26
C LEU A 47 6.18 4.46 0.13
N ASP A 48 7.39 4.33 0.68
CA ASP A 48 7.64 3.78 2.02
C ASP A 48 6.90 4.53 3.13
N ASN A 49 6.62 5.81 2.90
CA ASN A 49 5.93 6.68 3.85
C ASN A 49 4.41 6.76 3.61
N GLY A 50 3.86 5.88 2.77
CA GLY A 50 2.43 5.89 2.43
C GLY A 50 2.01 7.07 1.55
N ILE A 51 2.97 7.65 0.80
CA ILE A 51 2.72 8.78 -0.10
C ILE A 51 2.70 8.28 -1.54
N GLY A 52 1.53 8.36 -2.17
CA GLY A 52 1.33 7.95 -3.55
C GLY A 52 1.17 6.45 -3.77
N LEU A 53 1.10 5.63 -2.71
CA LEU A 53 0.88 4.18 -2.83
C LEU A 53 -0.40 3.88 -3.62
N THR A 54 -1.48 4.57 -3.29
CA THR A 54 -2.77 4.38 -3.96
C THR A 54 -2.71 4.80 -5.42
N ARG A 55 -2.07 5.94 -5.72
CA ARG A 55 -1.92 6.38 -7.11
C ARG A 55 -1.05 5.40 -7.90
N ASN A 56 0.07 4.97 -7.35
CA ASN A 56 0.93 3.98 -7.99
C ASN A 56 0.16 2.67 -8.29
N PHE A 57 -0.63 2.20 -7.33
CA PHE A 57 -1.48 1.01 -7.50
C PHE A 57 -2.48 1.17 -8.65
N ILE A 58 -3.13 2.36 -8.76
CA ILE A 58 -4.05 2.68 -9.85
C ILE A 58 -3.33 2.71 -11.21
N GLU A 59 -2.12 3.31 -11.26
CA GLU A 59 -1.31 3.37 -12.50
C GLU A 59 -0.88 1.96 -12.95
N GLU A 60 -0.48 1.09 -12.02
CA GLU A 60 -0.13 -0.30 -12.30
C GLU A 60 -1.33 -1.08 -12.83
N TRP A 61 -2.49 -0.95 -12.19
CA TRP A 61 -3.75 -1.51 -12.69
C TRP A 61 -4.06 -1.02 -14.11
N THR A 62 -4.06 0.28 -14.33
CA THR A 62 -4.41 0.90 -15.60
C THR A 62 -3.49 0.45 -16.75
N ARG A 63 -2.22 0.19 -16.44
CA ARG A 63 -1.22 -0.26 -17.42
C ARG A 63 -1.52 -1.66 -17.96
N VAL A 64 -2.06 -2.55 -17.13
CA VAL A 64 -2.31 -3.95 -17.50
C VAL A 64 -3.78 -4.21 -17.85
N SER A 65 -4.71 -3.37 -17.37
CA SER A 65 -6.12 -3.56 -17.61
C SER A 65 -6.46 -3.41 -19.10
N THR A 66 -7.15 -4.41 -19.64
CA THR A 66 -7.59 -4.41 -21.03
C THR A 66 -9.12 -4.51 -21.10
N PRO A 67 -9.78 -3.79 -22.01
CA PRO A 67 -11.25 -3.88 -22.17
C PRO A 67 -11.77 -5.28 -22.52
N SER A 68 -10.89 -6.17 -23.00
CA SER A 68 -11.24 -7.51 -23.48
C SER A 68 -11.29 -8.57 -22.37
N ALA A 69 -10.82 -8.28 -21.17
CA ALA A 69 -10.80 -9.23 -20.05
C ALA A 69 -12.18 -9.53 -19.44
N LYS A 70 -13.24 -8.92 -20.00
CA LYS A 70 -14.62 -9.00 -19.46
C LYS A 70 -15.41 -10.26 -19.86
N GLU A 71 -14.85 -11.20 -20.59
CA GLU A 71 -15.55 -12.38 -21.10
C GLU A 71 -15.07 -13.68 -20.43
N GLY A 72 -15.04 -13.74 -19.12
CA GLY A 72 -14.73 -14.96 -18.38
C GLY A 72 -15.54 -15.08 -17.10
N ARG A 73 -15.77 -16.32 -16.65
CA ARG A 73 -16.28 -16.54 -15.29
C ARG A 73 -15.23 -16.05 -14.31
N THR A 74 -15.56 -15.04 -13.55
CA THR A 74 -14.72 -14.57 -12.46
C THR A 74 -14.91 -15.51 -11.27
N SER A 75 -13.82 -16.01 -10.68
CA SER A 75 -13.88 -16.78 -9.43
C SER A 75 -14.46 -15.93 -8.29
N SER A 76 -15.17 -16.56 -7.36
CA SER A 76 -15.67 -15.87 -6.19
C SER A 76 -14.52 -15.59 -5.22
N LEU A 77 -14.15 -14.32 -5.07
CA LEU A 77 -12.98 -13.87 -4.30
C LEU A 77 -13.36 -12.89 -3.21
N ALA A 78 -12.81 -13.09 -2.01
CA ALA A 78 -12.78 -12.06 -0.98
C ALA A 78 -11.49 -11.24 -1.09
N VAL A 79 -11.61 -9.94 -1.18
CA VAL A 79 -10.48 -9.00 -1.28
C VAL A 79 -10.40 -8.19 0.00
N VAL A 80 -9.44 -8.52 0.84
CA VAL A 80 -9.21 -7.83 2.12
C VAL A 80 -8.54 -6.47 1.88
N SER A 81 -9.04 -5.44 2.55
CA SER A 81 -8.50 -4.08 2.42
C SER A 81 -8.64 -3.30 3.74
N GLY A 82 -7.79 -2.32 3.94
CA GLY A 82 -8.02 -1.28 4.95
C GLY A 82 -9.23 -0.42 4.57
N THR A 83 -9.94 0.08 5.57
CA THR A 83 -11.19 0.83 5.35
C THR A 83 -10.99 2.11 4.53
N ALA A 84 -9.81 2.74 4.62
CA ALA A 84 -9.52 3.97 3.89
C ALA A 84 -9.45 3.76 2.37
N VAL A 85 -8.81 2.67 1.90
CA VAL A 85 -8.58 2.43 0.48
C VAL A 85 -9.64 1.52 -0.15
N ALA A 86 -10.49 0.87 0.65
CA ALA A 86 -11.54 -0.04 0.18
C ALA A 86 -12.40 0.55 -0.97
N PRO A 87 -12.84 1.82 -0.94
CA PRO A 87 -13.61 2.39 -2.05
C PRO A 87 -12.84 2.43 -3.38
N VAL A 88 -11.51 2.57 -3.34
CA VAL A 88 -10.66 2.51 -4.55
C VAL A 88 -10.60 1.09 -5.06
N ILE A 89 -10.37 0.11 -4.18
CA ILE A 89 -10.33 -1.32 -4.55
C ILE A 89 -11.66 -1.78 -5.13
N GLU A 90 -12.79 -1.38 -4.52
CA GLU A 90 -14.13 -1.67 -5.04
C GLU A 90 -14.35 -1.06 -6.44
N ARG A 91 -13.93 0.19 -6.65
CA ARG A 91 -14.07 0.84 -7.96
C ARG A 91 -13.32 0.06 -9.04
N LEU A 92 -12.07 -0.35 -8.76
CA LEU A 92 -11.27 -1.15 -9.69
C LEU A 92 -11.90 -2.54 -9.92
N ALA A 93 -12.38 -3.20 -8.85
CA ALA A 93 -13.08 -4.48 -8.97
C ALA A 93 -14.32 -4.38 -9.89
N ARG A 94 -15.09 -3.30 -9.78
CA ARG A 94 -16.29 -3.06 -10.61
C ARG A 94 -15.99 -2.85 -12.09
N GLU A 95 -14.78 -2.57 -12.47
CA GLU A 95 -14.38 -2.55 -13.88
C GLU A 95 -14.41 -3.96 -14.49
N ILE A 96 -14.18 -4.99 -13.66
CA ILE A 96 -14.18 -6.41 -14.06
C ILE A 96 -15.51 -7.08 -13.72
N ASP A 97 -16.05 -6.82 -12.52
CA ASP A 97 -17.31 -7.37 -12.00
C ASP A 97 -18.28 -6.22 -11.65
N PRO A 98 -18.98 -5.64 -12.66
CA PRO A 98 -19.86 -4.47 -12.46
C PRO A 98 -21.01 -4.71 -11.47
N GLU A 99 -21.49 -5.95 -11.40
CA GLU A 99 -22.61 -6.34 -10.54
C GLU A 99 -22.17 -6.79 -9.14
N ALA A 100 -20.84 -6.81 -8.89
CA ALA A 100 -20.22 -7.27 -7.64
C ALA A 100 -20.73 -8.67 -7.20
N GLN A 101 -20.83 -9.60 -8.14
CA GLN A 101 -21.33 -10.95 -7.89
C GLN A 101 -20.24 -11.94 -7.51
N SER A 102 -19.00 -11.64 -7.86
CA SER A 102 -17.88 -12.57 -7.69
C SER A 102 -16.72 -11.95 -6.92
N ILE A 103 -16.58 -10.63 -6.89
CA ILE A 103 -15.47 -9.96 -6.20
C ILE A 103 -16.04 -9.20 -5.00
N HIS A 104 -15.78 -9.73 -3.81
CA HIS A 104 -16.28 -9.19 -2.55
C HIS A 104 -15.16 -8.44 -1.82
N VAL A 105 -15.16 -7.11 -1.92
CA VAL A 105 -14.19 -6.29 -1.18
C VAL A 105 -14.61 -6.21 0.27
N LEU A 106 -13.71 -6.64 1.17
CA LEU A 106 -13.94 -6.72 2.60
C LEU A 106 -13.08 -5.68 3.34
N PRO A 107 -13.64 -4.50 3.67
CA PRO A 107 -12.95 -3.53 4.50
C PRO A 107 -12.81 -4.04 5.93
N ILE A 108 -11.58 -4.13 6.43
CA ILE A 108 -11.28 -4.61 7.77
C ILE A 108 -11.14 -3.45 8.75
N GLU A 109 -11.93 -3.47 9.81
CA GLU A 109 -11.73 -2.59 10.96
C GLU A 109 -10.55 -3.07 11.79
N ASN A 110 -9.58 -2.21 12.03
CA ASN A 110 -8.43 -2.52 12.86
C ASN A 110 -8.83 -2.45 14.35
N ARG A 111 -8.96 -3.60 14.98
CA ARG A 111 -9.30 -3.71 16.42
C ARG A 111 -8.06 -3.73 17.27
N HIS A 112 -6.94 -4.19 16.72
CA HIS A 112 -5.67 -4.32 17.45
C HIS A 112 -5.07 -2.95 17.76
N PHE A 113 -4.96 -2.06 16.78
CA PHE A 113 -4.41 -0.70 16.95
C PHE A 113 -5.48 0.38 17.13
N GLY A 114 -6.75 0.03 16.97
CA GLY A 114 -7.90 0.92 17.08
C GLY A 114 -8.49 1.32 15.73
N ALA A 115 -9.80 1.61 15.70
CA ALA A 115 -10.57 1.88 14.48
C ALA A 115 -10.13 3.13 13.69
N THR A 116 -9.33 4.00 14.29
CA THR A 116 -8.73 5.16 13.59
C THR A 116 -7.56 4.76 12.68
N VAL A 117 -6.99 3.56 12.89
CA VAL A 117 -5.95 2.99 12.01
C VAL A 117 -6.64 2.25 10.88
N ASN A 118 -6.67 2.86 9.71
CA ASN A 118 -7.52 2.46 8.59
C ASN A 118 -6.75 2.04 7.32
N VAL A 119 -5.41 1.99 7.40
CA VAL A 119 -4.53 1.64 6.28
C VAL A 119 -4.30 0.13 6.17
N SER A 120 -4.20 -0.39 4.96
CA SER A 120 -4.02 -1.82 4.71
C SER A 120 -2.72 -2.40 5.31
N GLY A 121 -1.64 -1.63 5.34
CA GLY A 121 -0.33 -2.06 5.84
C GLY A 121 -0.27 -2.29 7.37
N LEU A 122 -1.29 -1.84 8.12
CA LEU A 122 -1.36 -2.03 9.57
C LEU A 122 -2.46 -3.04 9.99
N LEU A 123 -3.07 -3.73 9.03
CA LEU A 123 -4.02 -4.81 9.32
C LEU A 123 -3.32 -5.98 9.98
N THR A 124 -3.97 -6.59 10.97
CA THR A 124 -3.44 -7.75 11.67
C THR A 124 -4.07 -9.06 11.17
N GLY A 125 -3.31 -10.16 11.33
CA GLY A 125 -3.81 -11.47 10.94
C GLY A 125 -5.10 -11.86 11.67
N ARG A 126 -5.20 -11.52 12.95
CA ARG A 126 -6.40 -11.82 13.76
C ARG A 126 -7.62 -11.04 13.31
N ASP A 127 -7.48 -9.76 12.99
CA ASP A 127 -8.60 -8.93 12.53
C ASP A 127 -9.11 -9.43 11.18
N MET A 128 -8.20 -9.78 10.26
CA MET A 128 -8.55 -10.37 8.97
C MET A 128 -9.25 -11.72 9.12
N ILE A 129 -8.68 -12.66 9.89
CA ILE A 129 -9.28 -13.99 10.13
C ILE A 129 -10.66 -13.84 10.76
N HIS A 130 -10.83 -12.93 11.73
CA HIS A 130 -12.11 -12.70 12.37
C HIS A 130 -13.15 -12.21 11.36
N SER A 131 -12.84 -11.22 10.56
CA SER A 131 -13.77 -10.64 9.59
C SER A 131 -14.12 -11.63 8.47
N LEU A 132 -13.12 -12.37 7.96
CA LEU A 132 -13.32 -13.39 6.93
C LEU A 132 -14.24 -14.54 7.40
N LYS A 133 -14.18 -14.93 8.69
CA LYS A 133 -15.08 -15.94 9.26
C LYS A 133 -16.53 -15.48 9.37
N MET A 134 -16.78 -14.18 9.32
CA MET A 134 -18.13 -13.61 9.36
C MET A 134 -18.73 -13.43 7.96
N LEU A 135 -17.95 -13.66 6.92
CA LEU A 135 -18.43 -13.61 5.54
C LEU A 135 -19.28 -14.85 5.25
N ASP A 136 -20.55 -14.65 4.90
CA ASP A 136 -21.51 -15.71 4.57
C ASP A 136 -21.57 -15.99 3.06
N GLU A 137 -20.39 -16.03 2.45
CA GLU A 137 -20.20 -16.18 1.00
C GLU A 137 -19.37 -17.43 0.73
N ASN A 138 -19.72 -18.16 -0.32
CA ASN A 138 -18.92 -19.28 -0.77
C ASN A 138 -17.80 -18.76 -1.69
N ILE A 139 -16.63 -18.48 -1.09
CA ILE A 139 -15.47 -17.92 -1.79
C ILE A 139 -14.48 -19.03 -2.20
N GLU A 140 -13.90 -18.87 -3.39
CA GLU A 140 -12.87 -19.75 -3.96
C GLU A 140 -11.46 -19.30 -3.58
N GLY A 141 -11.30 -18.02 -3.25
CA GLY A 141 -10.02 -17.45 -2.90
C GLY A 141 -10.10 -16.19 -2.03
N ILE A 142 -8.99 -15.92 -1.34
CA ILE A 142 -8.81 -14.72 -0.51
C ILE A 142 -7.58 -13.98 -1.00
N LEU A 143 -7.75 -12.70 -1.32
CA LEU A 143 -6.66 -11.77 -1.58
C LEU A 143 -6.42 -10.90 -0.35
N ILE A 144 -5.16 -10.85 0.10
CA ILE A 144 -4.76 -10.01 1.23
C ILE A 144 -3.72 -8.99 0.77
N PRO A 145 -3.67 -7.78 1.38
CA PRO A 145 -2.63 -6.82 1.05
C PRO A 145 -1.27 -7.32 1.51
N ALA A 146 -0.32 -7.45 0.60
CA ALA A 146 1.04 -7.88 0.93
C ALA A 146 1.75 -6.92 1.88
N SER A 147 1.36 -5.64 1.87
CA SER A 147 1.85 -4.62 2.80
C SER A 147 1.51 -4.88 4.27
N SER A 148 0.54 -5.78 4.56
CA SER A 148 0.22 -6.18 5.94
C SER A 148 1.20 -7.22 6.52
N LEU A 149 2.04 -7.82 5.66
CA LEU A 149 3.10 -8.74 6.08
C LEU A 149 4.39 -7.97 6.35
N ARG A 150 5.18 -8.43 7.32
CA ARG A 150 6.52 -7.92 7.57
C ARG A 150 7.42 -8.14 6.35
N GLU A 151 8.34 -7.22 6.13
CA GLU A 151 9.26 -7.29 4.99
C GLU A 151 10.07 -8.58 4.99
N GLY A 152 9.97 -9.35 3.91
CA GLY A 152 10.70 -10.61 3.75
C GLY A 152 10.18 -11.79 4.56
N GLU A 153 9.08 -11.61 5.31
CA GLU A 153 8.47 -12.64 6.14
C GLU A 153 7.00 -12.87 5.75
N ASP A 154 6.49 -14.06 6.05
CA ASP A 154 5.07 -14.38 5.93
C ASP A 154 4.37 -14.23 7.31
N VAL A 155 4.62 -13.10 8.00
CA VAL A 155 4.16 -12.84 9.37
C VAL A 155 3.49 -11.47 9.44
N PHE A 156 2.31 -11.40 10.03
CA PHE A 156 1.59 -10.16 10.31
C PHE A 156 2.16 -9.44 11.55
N LEU A 157 1.72 -8.20 11.78
CA LEU A 157 2.22 -7.39 12.90
C LEU A 157 1.86 -7.95 14.29
N ASP A 158 0.85 -8.81 14.38
CA ASP A 158 0.39 -9.48 15.61
C ASP A 158 0.96 -10.90 15.77
N ASP A 159 2.07 -11.21 15.09
CA ASP A 159 2.78 -12.50 15.08
C ASP A 159 1.98 -13.69 14.53
N VAL A 160 0.80 -13.47 13.98
CA VAL A 160 0.06 -14.47 13.20
C VAL A 160 0.82 -14.68 11.89
N THR A 161 1.01 -15.92 11.50
CA THR A 161 1.67 -16.26 10.22
C THR A 161 0.64 -16.42 9.11
N LEU A 162 1.07 -16.26 7.86
CA LEU A 162 0.23 -16.55 6.69
C LEU A 162 -0.22 -18.03 6.70
N ASP A 163 0.61 -18.95 7.21
CA ASP A 163 0.24 -20.34 7.37
C ASP A 163 -0.80 -20.57 8.48
N ASP A 164 -0.83 -19.74 9.55
CA ASP A 164 -1.90 -19.77 10.54
C ASP A 164 -3.23 -19.33 9.90
N MET A 165 -3.18 -18.32 9.06
CA MET A 165 -4.35 -17.86 8.30
C MET A 165 -4.83 -18.95 7.35
N ARG A 166 -3.94 -19.58 6.57
CA ARG A 166 -4.27 -20.71 5.68
C ARG A 166 -4.88 -21.89 6.43
N ARG A 167 -4.36 -22.21 7.62
CA ARG A 167 -4.96 -23.25 8.49
C ARG A 167 -6.37 -22.89 8.96
N SER A 168 -6.70 -21.61 9.06
CA SER A 168 -8.05 -21.17 9.44
C SER A 168 -9.06 -21.30 8.32
N PHE A 169 -8.59 -21.44 7.05
CA PHE A 169 -9.40 -21.56 5.83
C PHE A 169 -8.81 -22.67 4.93
N PRO A 170 -8.90 -23.96 5.34
CA PRO A 170 -8.16 -25.05 4.69
C PRO A 170 -8.58 -25.30 3.22
N ASP A 171 -9.83 -24.96 2.89
CA ASP A 171 -10.41 -25.21 1.57
C ASP A 171 -10.35 -23.99 0.64
N VAL A 172 -9.74 -22.88 1.09
CA VAL A 172 -9.69 -21.63 0.35
C VAL A 172 -8.24 -21.21 0.14
N ARG A 173 -7.87 -20.95 -1.09
CA ARG A 173 -6.52 -20.44 -1.42
C ARG A 173 -6.38 -18.97 -1.01
N ILE A 174 -5.27 -18.63 -0.36
CA ILE A 174 -4.98 -17.27 0.13
C ILE A 174 -3.70 -16.78 -0.51
N GLU A 175 -3.79 -15.65 -1.22
CA GLU A 175 -2.65 -15.04 -1.90
C GLU A 175 -2.48 -13.57 -1.50
N PRO A 176 -1.26 -13.14 -1.16
CA PRO A 176 -0.94 -11.74 -0.98
C PRO A 176 -0.87 -11.02 -2.34
N VAL A 177 -1.39 -9.79 -2.38
CA VAL A 177 -1.34 -8.87 -3.52
C VAL A 177 -0.54 -7.64 -3.15
N ALA A 178 0.46 -7.29 -3.97
CA ALA A 178 1.35 -6.16 -3.68
C ALA A 178 1.08 -4.95 -4.59
N THR A 179 0.73 -5.20 -5.84
CA THR A 179 0.64 -4.18 -6.89
C THR A 179 -0.75 -4.16 -7.53
N GLY A 180 -1.07 -3.06 -8.20
CA GLY A 180 -2.30 -2.99 -9.00
C GLY A 180 -2.32 -4.00 -10.15
N ALA A 181 -1.16 -4.32 -10.70
CA ALA A 181 -1.02 -5.35 -11.73
C ALA A 181 -1.30 -6.74 -11.17
N ASP A 182 -0.73 -7.08 -9.98
CA ASP A 182 -1.03 -8.33 -9.29
C ASP A 182 -2.53 -8.47 -9.00
N TYR A 183 -3.16 -7.37 -8.55
CA TYR A 183 -4.58 -7.36 -8.26
C TYR A 183 -5.41 -7.64 -9.50
N TYR A 184 -5.09 -6.98 -10.63
CA TYR A 184 -5.76 -7.23 -11.90
C TYR A 184 -5.62 -8.69 -12.33
N GLU A 185 -4.40 -9.24 -12.31
CA GLU A 185 -4.12 -10.62 -12.68
C GLU A 185 -4.87 -11.60 -11.78
N ALA A 186 -4.82 -11.38 -10.46
CA ALA A 186 -5.47 -12.26 -9.50
C ALA A 186 -7.00 -12.34 -9.68
N ILE A 187 -7.67 -11.23 -9.98
CA ILE A 187 -9.14 -11.23 -10.15
C ILE A 187 -9.60 -11.64 -11.55
N THR A 188 -8.72 -11.55 -12.56
CA THR A 188 -9.06 -11.95 -13.94
C THR A 188 -8.64 -13.36 -14.27
N ASP A 189 -7.63 -13.91 -13.61
CA ASP A 189 -7.09 -15.25 -13.85
C ASP A 189 -6.69 -15.94 -12.52
N TRP A 190 -7.65 -16.06 -11.59
CA TRP A 190 -7.41 -16.65 -10.28
C TRP A 190 -6.82 -18.05 -10.33
N GLU A 191 -7.22 -18.86 -11.31
CA GLU A 191 -6.76 -20.26 -11.41
C GLU A 191 -5.24 -20.35 -11.59
N HIS A 192 -4.66 -19.48 -12.42
CA HIS A 192 -3.23 -19.45 -12.72
C HIS A 192 -2.44 -18.43 -11.91
N TYR A 193 -3.11 -17.50 -11.23
CA TYR A 193 -2.43 -16.52 -10.41
C TYR A 193 -1.70 -17.19 -9.25
N HIS A 194 -0.39 -17.06 -9.24
CA HIS A 194 0.49 -17.45 -8.15
C HIS A 194 1.51 -16.35 -7.95
N ARG A 195 1.49 -15.75 -6.78
CA ARG A 195 2.52 -14.77 -6.47
C ARG A 195 3.88 -15.48 -6.39
N GLU A 196 4.76 -15.22 -7.35
CA GLU A 196 6.16 -15.55 -7.18
C GLU A 196 6.71 -14.73 -6.02
N ARG A 197 7.28 -15.40 -5.01
CA ARG A 197 8.01 -14.71 -3.95
C ARG A 197 9.16 -13.96 -4.59
N ALA A 198 9.04 -12.64 -4.71
CA ALA A 198 10.19 -11.83 -5.05
C ALA A 198 11.21 -11.99 -3.93
N SER A 199 12.33 -12.62 -4.25
CA SER A 199 13.45 -12.76 -3.34
C SER A 199 14.03 -11.38 -3.06
N GLY A 200 13.61 -10.76 -1.95
CA GLY A 200 14.18 -9.54 -1.42
C GLY A 200 13.43 -8.25 -1.76
N GLY A 201 12.66 -7.75 -0.82
CA GLY A 201 12.03 -6.44 -0.83
C GLY A 201 10.59 -6.43 -1.33
N TYR A 202 9.85 -5.41 -0.97
CA TYR A 202 8.50 -5.20 -1.48
C TYR A 202 8.52 -5.06 -3.01
N THR A 203 7.63 -5.77 -3.70
CA THR A 203 7.52 -5.74 -5.18
C THR A 203 7.24 -4.34 -5.74
N TRP A 204 6.62 -3.44 -4.96
CA TRP A 204 6.42 -2.04 -5.34
C TRP A 204 7.73 -1.26 -5.49
N GLN A 205 8.82 -1.65 -4.81
CA GLN A 205 10.15 -1.05 -4.97
C GLN A 205 10.78 -1.40 -6.31
N SER A 206 10.52 -2.60 -6.85
CA SER A 206 11.07 -3.06 -8.12
C SER A 206 10.35 -2.49 -9.35
N ASN A 207 9.04 -2.25 -9.24
CA ASN A 207 8.22 -1.80 -10.37
C ASN A 207 8.25 -0.28 -10.58
N ALA A 208 8.58 0.51 -9.56
CA ALA A 208 8.67 1.96 -9.67
C ALA A 208 9.99 2.49 -10.29
N GLY A 209 10.88 1.60 -10.75
CA GLY A 209 12.23 2.01 -11.19
C GLY A 209 13.11 2.50 -10.04
N TYR A 210 12.66 2.29 -8.80
CA TYR A 210 13.41 2.61 -7.61
C TYR A 210 14.43 1.51 -7.35
N THR A 211 15.69 1.78 -7.66
CA THR A 211 16.79 0.96 -7.15
C THR A 211 17.08 1.42 -5.73
N LYS A 212 16.76 0.58 -4.74
CA LYS A 212 17.18 0.79 -3.34
C LYS A 212 18.68 1.10 -3.35
N PRO A 213 19.13 2.21 -2.77
CA PRO A 213 20.58 2.45 -2.59
C PRO A 213 21.16 1.24 -1.87
N ALA A 214 22.27 0.69 -2.36
CA ALA A 214 22.95 -0.43 -1.70
C ALA A 214 23.13 -0.10 -0.23
N ALA A 215 22.79 -1.04 0.65
CA ALA A 215 22.94 -0.86 2.09
C ALA A 215 24.39 -0.45 2.39
N GLY A 216 24.58 0.77 2.84
CA GLY A 216 25.91 1.36 3.07
C GLY A 216 26.14 2.74 2.45
N ASN A 217 25.35 3.17 1.50
CA ASN A 217 25.37 4.55 1.03
C ASN A 217 24.24 5.34 1.72
N ALA A 218 24.55 5.89 2.88
CA ALA A 218 23.84 7.04 3.39
C ALA A 218 23.64 8.02 2.23
N PHE A 219 22.44 8.52 2.09
CA PHE A 219 21.95 9.50 1.13
C PHE A 219 23.07 10.45 0.63
N THR A 220 23.77 10.07 -0.42
CA THR A 220 24.68 10.93 -1.15
C THR A 220 23.96 11.52 -2.38
N GLY A 221 22.73 11.97 -2.17
CA GLY A 221 22.12 12.94 -3.05
C GLY A 221 22.87 14.24 -2.81
N THR A 222 23.80 14.57 -3.69
CA THR A 222 24.37 15.90 -3.75
C THR A 222 23.23 16.89 -4.01
N MET A 223 22.65 17.43 -2.94
CA MET A 223 22.06 18.75 -3.03
C MET A 223 23.21 19.65 -3.48
N ARG A 224 23.17 20.11 -4.71
CA ARG A 224 24.05 21.19 -5.13
C ARG A 224 23.68 22.38 -4.25
N GLY A 225 24.45 22.61 -3.19
CA GLY A 225 24.39 23.86 -2.44
C GLY A 225 24.47 23.83 -0.93
N ALA A 226 24.30 22.71 -0.22
CA ALA A 226 24.56 22.69 1.22
C ALA A 226 24.91 21.27 1.67
N ALA A 227 26.10 21.12 2.23
CA ALA A 227 26.41 19.96 3.04
C ALA A 227 25.50 19.97 4.26
N PHE A 228 24.79 18.86 4.54
CA PHE A 228 24.05 18.68 5.78
C PHE A 228 25.06 18.65 6.92
N ASP A 229 25.10 19.69 7.72
CA ASP A 229 25.95 19.79 8.90
C ASP A 229 25.15 19.20 10.09
N GLU A 230 25.52 17.99 10.46
CA GLU A 230 24.92 17.28 11.62
C GLU A 230 25.05 18.08 12.92
N GLN A 231 26.10 18.91 13.05
CA GLN A 231 26.30 19.78 14.22
C GLN A 231 25.37 21.01 14.24
N ALA A 232 24.94 21.48 13.08
CA ALA A 232 23.98 22.59 12.99
C ALA A 232 22.56 22.16 13.39
N TYR A 233 22.20 20.89 13.21
CA TYR A 233 20.90 20.35 13.60
C TYR A 233 20.73 20.25 15.12
N CYS A 234 21.83 20.01 15.87
CA CYS A 234 21.82 19.97 17.33
C CYS A 234 21.87 21.34 18.01
N SER A 235 22.09 22.44 17.26
CA SER A 235 22.24 23.80 17.83
C SER A 235 20.98 24.67 17.72
N SER A 236 19.93 24.21 17.04
CA SER A 236 18.65 24.92 17.04
C SER A 236 17.89 24.61 18.33
N SER A 237 17.32 25.64 18.95
CA SER A 237 16.69 25.69 20.30
C SER A 237 15.42 24.82 20.47
N TRP A 238 15.31 23.74 19.72
CA TRP A 238 14.24 22.75 19.82
C TRP A 238 14.85 21.36 20.01
N THR A 239 15.40 21.07 21.19
CA THR A 239 15.86 19.73 21.57
C THR A 239 14.86 19.06 22.51
N PRO A 240 14.26 17.92 22.13
CA PRO A 240 13.96 16.89 23.10
C PRO A 240 15.31 16.35 23.60
N GLN A 241 15.49 16.27 24.91
CA GLN A 241 16.72 15.82 25.57
C GLN A 241 17.21 14.50 24.95
N CYS A 242 18.41 14.52 24.36
CA CYS A 242 19.16 13.32 24.04
C CYS A 242 19.60 12.69 25.37
N GLY A 243 18.81 11.72 25.87
CA GLY A 243 19.20 10.88 26.98
C GLY A 243 20.33 9.94 26.53
N GLU A 244 21.44 9.94 27.27
CA GLU A 244 22.55 9.02 27.10
C GLU A 244 22.03 7.57 27.12
N VAL A 245 22.19 6.86 26.03
CA VAL A 245 22.05 5.40 26.01
C VAL A 245 23.38 4.81 26.43
N ASN A 246 23.50 4.51 27.72
CA ASN A 246 24.59 3.70 28.24
C ASN A 246 24.49 2.28 27.65
N ALA A 247 25.54 1.89 26.93
CA ALA A 247 25.77 0.52 26.50
C ALA A 247 26.02 -0.38 27.75
N VAL A 248 25.22 -1.45 27.85
CA VAL A 248 25.59 -2.68 28.58
C VAL A 248 25.21 -3.84 27.66
#